data_cb939c710a52b1a27a98350ab0b1a48c
#
_entry.id   cb939c710a52b1a27a98350ab0b1a48c
#
_cell.length_a   1.000
_cell.length_b   1.000
_cell.length_c   1.000
_cell.angle_alpha   90.00
_cell.angle_beta   90.00
_cell.angle_gamma   90.00
#
_symmetry.space_group_name_H-M   'P 1'
#
loop_
_entity.id
_entity.type
_entity.pdbx_description
1 polymer ?
#
loop_
_entity_poly.entity_id
_entity_poly.type
_entity_poly.pdbx_seq_one_letter_code
_entity_poly.pdbx_strand_id
1 'polypeptide(L)'
;MTGYLDYSGRDDVLGGGAQRIPVDTPKGTYQVWVKRIGNNPRLRVLLLHGGPGSTHEYLEACDSFLPAAGIEYYYYDQLGSGFSDQPEEPSLWELDRFVDEVEQVRQALGLDADSFVLYGQSWGGILGIEYALHHQQHLRGLVISNMMASVPAYNAYAEQVLMPKMDQAALAEIKALEAAGKIEDPRYMQLLAEQHYIHHVLRIPEAEWPDPVRRGFAHINPAIYVSMQGPSELGISADAKLAHWDRFGDLGSIEVPTLVIGARHDTMDPAHLEAMAAALPMGRYLYCPDGSHLAMYDDQQVYFAGLVDFLHGLAKQP
;
A
#
# COMPACT_ATOMS: atom_id res chain seq x y z
N MET A 1 -7.35 33.40 -2.92
CA MET A 1 -6.94 32.03 -2.56
C MET A 1 -8.20 31.20 -2.47
N THR A 2 -8.39 30.25 -3.38
CA THR A 2 -9.40 29.21 -3.21
C THR A 2 -9.03 28.43 -1.93
N GLY A 3 -9.97 28.32 -0.99
CA GLY A 3 -9.74 27.56 0.23
C GLY A 3 -9.58 26.07 -0.07
N TYR A 4 -8.87 25.33 0.79
CA TYR A 4 -8.73 23.88 0.67
C TYR A 4 -10.06 23.12 0.49
N LEU A 5 -11.14 23.66 1.07
CA LEU A 5 -12.50 23.13 0.97
C LEU A 5 -13.34 23.79 -0.14
N ASP A 6 -12.74 24.62 -1.01
CA ASP A 6 -13.43 25.17 -2.17
C ASP A 6 -13.43 24.13 -3.30
N TYR A 7 -14.61 23.61 -3.61
CA TYR A 7 -14.81 22.58 -4.65
C TYR A 7 -15.28 23.16 -6.00
N SER A 8 -15.27 24.49 -6.16
CA SER A 8 -15.68 25.10 -7.43
C SER A 8 -14.87 24.56 -8.61
N GLY A 9 -15.55 24.24 -9.70
CA GLY A 9 -14.94 23.64 -10.89
C GLY A 9 -14.61 22.14 -10.78
N ARG A 10 -15.17 21.44 -9.79
CA ARG A 10 -15.06 19.99 -9.63
C ARG A 10 -16.42 19.32 -9.79
N ASP A 11 -16.47 18.26 -10.60
CA ASP A 11 -17.71 17.54 -10.93
C ASP A 11 -18.15 16.57 -9.80
N ASP A 12 -17.25 16.22 -8.89
CA ASP A 12 -17.44 15.27 -7.80
C ASP A 12 -18.01 15.85 -6.49
N VAL A 13 -18.36 17.13 -6.48
CA VAL A 13 -18.87 17.87 -5.30
C VAL A 13 -20.08 17.22 -4.66
N LEU A 14 -21.05 16.79 -5.48
CA LEU A 14 -22.31 16.24 -4.99
C LEU A 14 -22.16 14.90 -4.28
N GLY A 15 -21.14 14.14 -4.62
CA GLY A 15 -20.81 12.86 -3.99
C GLY A 15 -19.90 12.98 -2.77
N GLY A 16 -19.65 14.20 -2.26
CA GLY A 16 -18.65 14.40 -1.20
C GLY A 16 -17.23 14.01 -1.65
N GLY A 17 -16.92 14.14 -2.94
CA GLY A 17 -15.68 13.71 -3.56
C GLY A 17 -15.66 12.25 -4.00
N ALA A 18 -16.69 11.45 -3.68
CA ALA A 18 -16.77 10.06 -4.09
C ALA A 18 -17.31 9.94 -5.54
N GLN A 19 -16.74 9.00 -6.29
CA GLN A 19 -17.17 8.66 -7.63
C GLN A 19 -16.85 7.20 -7.96
N ARG A 20 -17.49 6.66 -8.98
CA ARG A 20 -17.14 5.38 -9.56
C ARG A 20 -16.53 5.61 -10.94
N ILE A 21 -15.40 4.97 -11.18
CA ILE A 21 -14.66 5.07 -12.44
C ILE A 21 -14.77 3.73 -13.16
N PRO A 22 -15.26 3.72 -14.43
CA PRO A 22 -15.24 2.51 -15.22
C PRO A 22 -13.80 2.14 -15.58
N VAL A 23 -13.47 0.87 -15.38
CA VAL A 23 -12.18 0.28 -15.77
C VAL A 23 -12.44 -0.92 -16.69
N ASP A 24 -11.77 -0.91 -17.82
CA ASP A 24 -11.85 -1.99 -18.79
C ASP A 24 -10.86 -3.10 -18.41
N THR A 25 -11.32 -4.34 -18.49
CA THR A 25 -10.52 -5.53 -18.22
C THR A 25 -10.73 -6.56 -19.33
N PRO A 26 -9.90 -7.62 -19.41
CA PRO A 26 -10.13 -8.72 -20.35
C PRO A 26 -11.47 -9.46 -20.19
N LYS A 27 -12.19 -9.20 -19.09
CA LYS A 27 -13.46 -9.85 -18.74
C LYS A 27 -14.65 -8.89 -18.76
N GLY A 28 -14.46 -7.66 -19.19
CA GLY A 28 -15.49 -6.63 -19.29
C GLY A 28 -15.13 -5.39 -18.47
N THR A 29 -16.06 -4.44 -18.46
CA THR A 29 -15.92 -3.17 -17.76
C THR A 29 -16.52 -3.29 -16.36
N TYR A 30 -15.74 -2.92 -15.35
CA TYR A 30 -16.15 -2.87 -13.94
C TYR A 30 -16.02 -1.46 -13.40
N GLN A 31 -16.58 -1.21 -12.21
CA GLN A 31 -16.53 0.09 -11.55
C GLN A 31 -15.62 0.04 -10.35
N VAL A 32 -14.61 0.91 -10.31
CA VAL A 32 -13.80 1.11 -9.10
C VAL A 32 -14.22 2.38 -8.37
N TRP A 33 -14.14 2.33 -7.04
CA TRP A 33 -14.52 3.45 -6.18
C TRP A 33 -13.31 4.31 -5.86
N VAL A 34 -13.51 5.62 -5.97
CA VAL A 34 -12.51 6.64 -5.62
C VAL A 34 -13.18 7.74 -4.80
N LYS A 35 -12.47 8.29 -3.81
CA LYS A 35 -12.92 9.48 -3.06
C LYS A 35 -11.81 10.50 -2.97
N ARG A 36 -12.05 11.70 -3.48
CA ARG A 36 -11.17 12.84 -3.38
C ARG A 36 -11.36 13.57 -2.05
N ILE A 37 -10.25 13.91 -1.40
CA ILE A 37 -10.20 14.78 -0.22
C ILE A 37 -9.35 16.00 -0.56
N GLY A 38 -9.91 17.17 -0.32
CA GLY A 38 -9.24 18.46 -0.54
C GLY A 38 -9.35 19.00 -1.96
N ASN A 39 -8.69 20.13 -2.19
CA ASN A 39 -8.63 20.83 -3.46
C ASN A 39 -7.28 21.53 -3.63
N ASN A 40 -6.27 20.83 -4.13
CA ASN A 40 -4.95 21.37 -4.44
C ASN A 40 -4.49 20.87 -5.81
N PRO A 41 -4.73 21.62 -6.91
CA PRO A 41 -4.42 21.15 -8.26
C PRO A 41 -2.92 20.98 -8.55
N ARG A 42 -2.04 21.46 -7.66
CA ARG A 42 -0.59 21.37 -7.82
C ARG A 42 0.06 20.20 -7.10
N LEU A 43 -0.68 19.55 -6.23
CA LEU A 43 -0.19 18.41 -5.44
C LEU A 43 -1.33 17.45 -5.16
N ARG A 44 -1.40 16.38 -5.93
CA ARG A 44 -2.48 15.38 -5.93
C ARG A 44 -1.90 13.99 -5.70
N VAL A 45 -2.29 13.33 -4.64
CA VAL A 45 -1.76 12.02 -4.24
C VAL A 45 -2.82 10.95 -4.43
N LEU A 46 -2.57 9.95 -5.27
CA LEU A 46 -3.39 8.74 -5.34
C LEU A 46 -2.83 7.69 -4.38
N LEU A 47 -3.66 7.20 -3.46
CA LEU A 47 -3.28 6.25 -2.42
C LEU A 47 -3.62 4.82 -2.87
N LEU A 48 -2.60 4.00 -3.10
CA LEU A 48 -2.74 2.57 -3.37
C LEU A 48 -2.66 1.81 -2.05
N HIS A 49 -3.76 1.16 -1.68
CA HIS A 49 -3.81 0.30 -0.50
C HIS A 49 -3.04 -1.01 -0.69
N GLY A 50 -2.75 -1.68 0.41
CA GLY A 50 -2.07 -2.96 0.49
C GLY A 50 -2.99 -4.18 0.31
N GLY A 51 -2.59 -5.25 0.90
CA GLY A 51 -3.17 -6.57 0.77
C GLY A 51 -2.23 -7.47 -0.05
N PRO A 52 -2.52 -7.83 -1.31
CA PRO A 52 -3.61 -7.37 -2.23
C PRO A 52 -5.01 -7.67 -1.70
N GLY A 53 -6.00 -6.93 -2.20
CA GLY A 53 -7.39 -7.16 -1.82
C GLY A 53 -7.82 -6.56 -0.47
N SER A 54 -7.00 -5.69 0.14
CA SER A 54 -7.42 -4.87 1.29
C SER A 54 -8.33 -3.72 0.83
N THR A 55 -8.52 -2.69 1.64
CA THR A 55 -9.33 -1.51 1.32
C THR A 55 -8.57 -0.24 1.68
N HIS A 56 -9.10 0.92 1.27
CA HIS A 56 -8.53 2.22 1.65
C HIS A 56 -8.61 2.50 3.16
N GLU A 57 -9.45 1.81 3.91
CA GLU A 57 -9.86 2.17 5.27
C GLU A 57 -8.69 2.42 6.23
N TYR A 58 -7.69 1.54 6.25
CA TYR A 58 -6.54 1.76 7.16
C TYR A 58 -5.65 2.96 6.73
N LEU A 59 -5.81 3.47 5.50
CA LEU A 59 -5.14 4.70 5.06
C LEU A 59 -5.85 5.97 5.57
N GLU A 60 -7.00 5.85 6.23
CA GLU A 60 -7.71 7.00 6.85
C GLU A 60 -6.87 7.73 7.91
N ALA A 61 -5.76 7.17 8.37
CA ALA A 61 -4.75 7.91 9.13
C ALA A 61 -4.31 9.21 8.44
N CYS A 62 -4.32 9.24 7.10
CA CYS A 62 -4.01 10.41 6.28
C CYS A 62 -4.93 11.61 6.59
N ASP A 63 -6.18 11.38 6.97
CA ASP A 63 -7.17 12.44 7.28
C ASP A 63 -6.74 13.32 8.46
N SER A 64 -5.91 12.81 9.35
CA SER A 64 -5.39 13.55 10.49
C SER A 64 -4.25 14.52 10.15
N PHE A 65 -3.60 14.36 8.97
CA PHE A 65 -2.37 15.09 8.65
C PHE A 65 -2.42 15.81 7.30
N LEU A 66 -2.83 15.14 6.23
CA LEU A 66 -2.75 15.69 4.88
C LEU A 66 -3.66 16.93 4.65
N PRO A 67 -4.89 17.00 5.21
CA PRO A 67 -5.71 18.19 5.11
C PRO A 67 -5.05 19.43 5.72
N ALA A 68 -4.46 19.30 6.90
CA ALA A 68 -3.75 20.41 7.56
C ALA A 68 -2.51 20.87 6.77
N ALA A 69 -1.90 19.97 6.02
CA ALA A 69 -0.78 20.25 5.10
C ALA A 69 -1.25 20.81 3.74
N GLY A 70 -2.56 20.89 3.47
CA GLY A 70 -3.12 21.40 2.21
C GLY A 70 -2.89 20.47 1.02
N ILE A 71 -2.76 19.18 1.24
CA ILE A 71 -2.49 18.17 0.21
C ILE A 71 -3.82 17.59 -0.25
N GLU A 72 -4.08 17.59 -1.57
CA GLU A 72 -5.21 16.87 -2.17
C GLU A 72 -4.83 15.41 -2.34
N TYR A 73 -5.69 14.48 -1.94
CA TYR A 73 -5.45 13.06 -2.08
C TYR A 73 -6.72 12.29 -2.41
N TYR A 74 -6.52 11.09 -2.93
CA TYR A 74 -7.58 10.21 -3.41
C TYR A 74 -7.45 8.87 -2.73
N TYR A 75 -8.47 8.47 -2.00
CA TYR A 75 -8.71 7.07 -1.67
C TYR A 75 -9.18 6.34 -2.90
N TYR A 76 -8.74 5.11 -3.06
CA TYR A 76 -9.07 4.26 -4.18
C TYR A 76 -9.13 2.82 -3.70
N ASP A 77 -10.29 2.19 -3.84
CA ASP A 77 -10.44 0.75 -3.67
C ASP A 77 -10.21 0.08 -5.03
N GLN A 78 -9.16 -0.75 -5.10
CA GLN A 78 -8.82 -1.50 -6.31
C GLN A 78 -9.94 -2.50 -6.65
N LEU A 79 -10.05 -2.94 -7.89
CA LEU A 79 -11.07 -3.92 -8.29
C LEU A 79 -10.98 -5.18 -7.44
N GLY A 80 -12.12 -5.61 -6.91
CA GLY A 80 -12.22 -6.72 -5.96
C GLY A 80 -12.12 -6.29 -4.50
N SER A 81 -11.97 -4.99 -4.21
CA SER A 81 -11.79 -4.46 -2.86
C SER A 81 -12.90 -3.48 -2.47
N GLY A 82 -13.24 -3.45 -1.18
CA GLY A 82 -14.05 -2.42 -0.56
C GLY A 82 -15.33 -2.05 -1.30
N PHE A 83 -15.45 -0.79 -1.69
CA PHE A 83 -16.60 -0.25 -2.40
C PHE A 83 -16.54 -0.41 -3.92
N SER A 84 -15.47 -0.97 -4.48
CA SER A 84 -15.36 -1.32 -5.90
C SER A 84 -16.17 -2.57 -6.24
N ASP A 85 -16.39 -2.81 -7.53
CA ASP A 85 -16.99 -4.07 -7.96
C ASP A 85 -16.11 -5.25 -7.56
N GLN A 86 -16.73 -6.36 -7.17
CA GLN A 86 -16.04 -7.55 -6.67
C GLN A 86 -16.38 -8.77 -7.53
N PRO A 87 -15.82 -8.86 -8.76
CA PRO A 87 -16.07 -10.01 -9.63
C PRO A 87 -15.45 -11.30 -9.04
N GLU A 88 -16.17 -12.41 -9.18
CA GLU A 88 -15.67 -13.75 -8.88
C GLU A 88 -14.88 -14.33 -10.07
N GLU A 89 -13.79 -13.64 -10.47
CA GLU A 89 -13.03 -13.97 -11.67
C GLU A 89 -11.51 -14.00 -11.37
N PRO A 90 -10.96 -15.16 -10.95
CA PRO A 90 -9.56 -15.29 -10.53
C PRO A 90 -8.53 -14.88 -11.59
N SER A 91 -8.89 -14.91 -12.87
CA SER A 91 -8.02 -14.47 -13.97
C SER A 91 -7.78 -12.95 -14.01
N LEU A 92 -8.53 -12.17 -13.22
CA LEU A 92 -8.32 -10.73 -13.06
C LEU A 92 -7.26 -10.38 -12.02
N TRP A 93 -6.86 -11.31 -11.18
CA TRP A 93 -5.90 -11.06 -10.11
C TRP A 93 -4.45 -11.21 -10.62
N GLU A 94 -4.07 -10.34 -11.56
CA GLU A 94 -2.73 -10.29 -12.17
C GLU A 94 -2.12 -8.90 -11.99
N LEU A 95 -0.81 -8.83 -11.73
CA LEU A 95 -0.09 -7.59 -11.45
C LEU A 95 -0.24 -6.59 -12.61
N ASP A 96 -0.01 -7.03 -13.84
CA ASP A 96 -0.12 -6.16 -15.02
C ASP A 96 -1.52 -5.57 -15.19
N ARG A 97 -2.56 -6.36 -14.89
CA ARG A 97 -3.94 -5.88 -14.92
C ARG A 97 -4.19 -4.78 -13.88
N PHE A 98 -3.60 -4.89 -12.67
CA PHE A 98 -3.70 -3.82 -11.67
C PHE A 98 -2.92 -2.57 -12.08
N VAL A 99 -1.78 -2.72 -12.77
CA VAL A 99 -1.05 -1.57 -13.35
C VAL A 99 -1.91 -0.84 -14.39
N ASP A 100 -2.54 -1.58 -15.29
CA ASP A 100 -3.46 -1.01 -16.30
C ASP A 100 -4.66 -0.30 -15.64
N GLU A 101 -5.18 -0.85 -14.55
CA GLU A 101 -6.27 -0.24 -13.78
C GLU A 101 -5.85 1.10 -13.17
N VAL A 102 -4.66 1.19 -12.57
CA VAL A 102 -4.12 2.45 -12.03
C VAL A 102 -3.99 3.50 -13.13
N GLU A 103 -3.54 3.11 -14.33
CA GLU A 103 -3.43 4.04 -15.47
C GLU A 103 -4.81 4.56 -15.93
N GLN A 104 -5.81 3.69 -15.97
CA GLN A 104 -7.17 4.09 -16.32
C GLN A 104 -7.77 5.04 -15.25
N VAL A 105 -7.55 4.76 -13.96
CA VAL A 105 -7.97 5.64 -12.86
C VAL A 105 -7.27 6.99 -12.95
N ARG A 106 -5.94 7.01 -13.18
CA ARG A 106 -5.17 8.24 -13.38
C ARG A 106 -5.77 9.11 -14.51
N GLN A 107 -6.05 8.48 -15.66
CA GLN A 107 -6.63 9.17 -16.82
C GLN A 107 -8.00 9.75 -16.50
N ALA A 108 -8.88 8.97 -15.87
CA ALA A 108 -10.21 9.42 -15.48
C ALA A 108 -10.19 10.59 -14.49
N LEU A 109 -9.19 10.64 -13.60
CA LEU A 109 -9.00 11.72 -12.65
C LEU A 109 -8.24 12.92 -13.22
N GLY A 110 -7.73 12.85 -14.46
CA GLY A 110 -6.93 13.90 -15.09
C GLY A 110 -5.66 14.20 -14.31
N LEU A 111 -5.01 13.18 -13.74
CA LEU A 111 -3.75 13.31 -13.02
C LEU A 111 -2.58 13.27 -14.02
N ASP A 112 -1.60 14.16 -13.86
CA ASP A 112 -0.46 14.32 -14.76
C ASP A 112 0.84 14.66 -14.03
N ALA A 113 1.96 14.68 -14.75
CA ALA A 113 3.29 14.92 -14.20
C ALA A 113 3.45 16.27 -13.48
N ASP A 114 2.56 17.24 -13.71
CA ASP A 114 2.65 18.54 -13.05
C ASP A 114 2.21 18.48 -11.59
N SER A 115 1.45 17.45 -11.20
CA SER A 115 0.82 17.39 -9.88
C SER A 115 0.69 15.99 -9.28
N PHE A 116 0.82 14.93 -10.07
CA PHE A 116 0.48 13.57 -9.66
C PHE A 116 1.60 12.88 -8.89
N VAL A 117 1.33 12.54 -7.65
CA VAL A 117 2.16 11.68 -6.81
C VAL A 117 1.42 10.36 -6.59
N LEU A 118 2.11 9.25 -6.84
CA LEU A 118 1.61 7.92 -6.53
C LEU A 118 2.17 7.48 -5.19
N TYR A 119 1.30 7.12 -4.27
CA TYR A 119 1.66 6.57 -2.97
C TYR A 119 1.20 5.12 -2.91
N GLY A 120 2.10 4.20 -2.55
CA GLY A 120 1.77 2.79 -2.34
C GLY A 120 2.29 2.26 -1.03
N GLN A 121 1.42 1.64 -0.24
CA GLN A 121 1.78 0.98 1.02
C GLN A 121 1.65 -0.54 0.86
N SER A 122 2.64 -1.31 1.35
CA SER A 122 2.63 -2.78 1.26
C SER A 122 2.50 -3.24 -0.21
N TRP A 123 1.55 -4.10 -0.54
CA TRP A 123 1.22 -4.45 -1.94
C TRP A 123 1.09 -3.21 -2.84
N GLY A 124 0.51 -2.12 -2.34
CA GLY A 124 0.47 -0.86 -3.08
C GLY A 124 1.86 -0.34 -3.46
N GLY A 125 2.90 -0.67 -2.71
CA GLY A 125 4.29 -0.36 -3.03
C GLY A 125 4.81 -1.19 -4.21
N ILE A 126 4.48 -2.50 -4.29
CA ILE A 126 4.75 -3.34 -5.48
C ILE A 126 4.09 -2.72 -6.71
N LEU A 127 2.80 -2.42 -6.59
CA LEU A 127 2.01 -1.83 -7.67
C LEU A 127 2.56 -0.46 -8.09
N GLY A 128 3.02 0.36 -7.13
CA GLY A 128 3.64 1.65 -7.38
C GLY A 128 4.98 1.54 -8.12
N ILE A 129 5.82 0.56 -7.78
CA ILE A 129 7.08 0.27 -8.48
C ILE A 129 6.81 -0.14 -9.92
N GLU A 130 5.91 -1.11 -10.15
CA GLU A 130 5.55 -1.55 -11.51
C GLU A 130 4.95 -0.42 -12.32
N TYR A 131 4.04 0.36 -11.73
CA TYR A 131 3.50 1.53 -12.41
C TYR A 131 4.60 2.53 -12.81
N ALA A 132 5.54 2.83 -11.93
CA ALA A 132 6.63 3.74 -12.24
C ALA A 132 7.54 3.20 -13.35
N LEU A 133 7.86 1.92 -13.36
CA LEU A 133 8.68 1.30 -14.42
C LEU A 133 8.04 1.43 -15.80
N HIS A 134 6.71 1.48 -15.91
CA HIS A 134 5.99 1.56 -17.17
C HIS A 134 5.48 2.98 -17.51
N HIS A 135 5.18 3.81 -16.50
CA HIS A 135 4.39 5.03 -16.64
C HIS A 135 4.97 6.24 -15.88
N GLN A 136 6.25 6.23 -15.49
CA GLN A 136 6.86 7.32 -14.71
C GLN A 136 6.77 8.70 -15.36
N GLN A 137 6.63 8.77 -16.68
CA GLN A 137 6.44 10.04 -17.40
C GLN A 137 5.17 10.81 -16.98
N HIS A 138 4.26 10.17 -16.28
CA HIS A 138 3.04 10.79 -15.73
C HIS A 138 3.16 11.16 -14.26
N LEU A 139 4.26 10.78 -13.60
CA LEU A 139 4.48 11.00 -12.18
C LEU A 139 5.30 12.25 -11.90
N ARG A 140 4.87 13.03 -10.92
CA ARG A 140 5.68 14.05 -10.26
C ARG A 140 6.56 13.46 -9.16
N GLY A 141 6.15 12.37 -8.57
CA GLY A 141 6.88 11.65 -7.54
C GLY A 141 6.22 10.34 -7.16
N LEU A 142 6.97 9.50 -6.46
CA LEU A 142 6.55 8.19 -5.98
C LEU A 142 6.83 8.07 -4.48
N VAL A 143 5.93 7.44 -3.76
CA VAL A 143 6.14 7.03 -2.35
C VAL A 143 5.95 5.52 -2.25
N ILE A 144 6.99 4.82 -1.79
CA ILE A 144 6.98 3.39 -1.49
C ILE A 144 7.02 3.25 0.02
N SER A 145 5.90 2.87 0.62
CA SER A 145 5.78 2.76 2.07
C SER A 145 5.74 1.31 2.51
N ASN A 146 6.69 0.93 3.35
CA ASN A 146 6.71 -0.37 4.01
C ASN A 146 6.58 -1.56 3.03
N MET A 147 7.38 -1.53 1.95
CA MET A 147 7.44 -2.63 0.97
C MET A 147 8.82 -2.76 0.34
N MET A 148 9.33 -4.00 0.32
CA MET A 148 10.58 -4.37 -0.33
C MET A 148 10.39 -4.51 -1.84
N ALA A 149 11.44 -4.23 -2.62
CA ALA A 149 11.43 -4.39 -4.08
C ALA A 149 11.74 -5.84 -4.53
N SER A 150 11.75 -6.80 -3.62
CA SER A 150 12.06 -8.20 -3.90
C SER A 150 11.31 -9.12 -2.94
N VAL A 151 10.41 -9.95 -3.45
CA VAL A 151 9.70 -10.97 -2.66
C VAL A 151 10.66 -12.07 -2.18
N PRO A 152 11.62 -12.57 -2.98
CA PRO A 152 12.62 -13.49 -2.46
C PRO A 152 13.42 -12.93 -1.26
N ALA A 153 13.77 -11.63 -1.29
CA ALA A 153 14.45 -10.98 -0.17
C ALA A 153 13.52 -10.83 1.05
N TYR A 154 12.24 -10.49 0.84
CA TYR A 154 11.25 -10.44 1.90
C TYR A 154 11.08 -11.81 2.59
N ASN A 155 10.93 -12.88 1.81
CA ASN A 155 10.81 -14.23 2.35
C ASN A 155 12.08 -14.64 3.13
N ALA A 156 13.27 -14.30 2.62
CA ALA A 156 14.51 -14.56 3.33
C ALA A 156 14.58 -13.81 4.68
N TYR A 157 14.14 -12.56 4.74
CA TYR A 157 14.07 -11.79 5.99
C TYR A 157 13.08 -12.39 6.98
N ALA A 158 11.89 -12.76 6.50
CA ALA A 158 10.89 -13.42 7.34
C ALA A 158 11.43 -14.73 7.94
N GLU A 159 12.05 -15.59 7.13
CA GLU A 159 12.57 -16.89 7.56
C GLU A 159 13.81 -16.80 8.45
N GLN A 160 14.72 -15.88 8.14
CA GLN A 160 16.03 -15.82 8.82
C GLN A 160 16.05 -14.87 10.02
N VAL A 161 15.15 -13.89 10.07
CA VAL A 161 15.18 -12.84 11.08
C VAL A 161 13.92 -12.81 11.95
N LEU A 162 12.72 -12.92 11.35
CA LEU A 162 11.47 -12.79 12.09
C LEU A 162 11.01 -14.10 12.70
N MET A 163 10.87 -15.18 11.93
CA MET A 163 10.43 -16.49 12.41
C MET A 163 11.29 -17.08 13.54
N PRO A 164 12.63 -16.91 13.57
CA PRO A 164 13.43 -17.40 14.68
C PRO A 164 13.17 -16.69 16.03
N LYS A 165 12.53 -15.51 16.01
CA LYS A 165 12.18 -14.75 17.22
C LYS A 165 10.82 -15.15 17.81
N MET A 166 10.00 -15.85 17.02
CA MET A 166 8.70 -16.36 17.46
C MET A 166 8.86 -17.53 18.43
N ASP A 167 7.82 -17.82 19.21
CA ASP A 167 7.73 -19.11 19.92
C ASP A 167 7.73 -20.24 18.90
N GLN A 168 8.68 -21.16 19.00
CA GLN A 168 8.92 -22.19 18.00
C GLN A 168 7.80 -23.24 17.96
N ALA A 169 7.11 -23.47 19.08
CA ALA A 169 5.95 -24.36 19.13
C ALA A 169 4.75 -23.72 18.41
N ALA A 170 4.51 -22.43 18.64
CA ALA A 170 3.48 -21.66 17.94
C ALA A 170 3.78 -21.57 16.43
N LEU A 171 5.02 -21.32 16.03
CA LEU A 171 5.41 -21.31 14.60
C LEU A 171 5.18 -22.68 13.94
N ALA A 172 5.49 -23.78 14.63
CA ALA A 172 5.24 -25.12 14.11
C ALA A 172 3.73 -25.40 13.97
N GLU A 173 2.90 -24.92 14.91
CA GLU A 173 1.44 -25.03 14.83
C GLU A 173 0.87 -24.20 13.66
N ILE A 174 1.34 -22.94 13.46
CA ILE A 174 0.99 -22.10 12.31
C ILE A 174 1.27 -22.85 10.99
N LYS A 175 2.50 -23.33 10.81
CA LYS A 175 2.91 -24.05 9.60
C LYS A 175 2.12 -25.35 9.38
N ALA A 176 1.75 -26.04 10.46
CA ALA A 176 0.91 -27.24 10.36
C ALA A 176 -0.52 -26.93 9.91
N LEU A 177 -1.10 -25.82 10.38
CA LEU A 177 -2.41 -25.32 9.95
C LEU A 177 -2.40 -24.91 8.48
N GLU A 178 -1.37 -24.19 8.04
CA GLU A 178 -1.15 -23.82 6.63
C GLU A 178 -1.05 -25.05 5.73
N ALA A 179 -0.18 -26.00 6.08
CA ALA A 179 -0.02 -27.24 5.33
C ALA A 179 -1.29 -28.09 5.25
N ALA A 180 -2.17 -27.98 6.24
CA ALA A 180 -3.48 -28.65 6.27
C ALA A 180 -4.58 -27.86 5.55
N GLY A 181 -4.30 -26.67 5.01
CA GLY A 181 -5.28 -25.77 4.40
C GLY A 181 -6.29 -25.19 5.40
N LYS A 182 -5.96 -25.15 6.70
CA LYS A 182 -6.83 -24.68 7.78
C LYS A 182 -6.57 -23.21 8.14
N ILE A 183 -6.43 -22.35 7.14
CA ILE A 183 -6.17 -20.92 7.33
C ILE A 183 -7.41 -20.16 7.87
N GLU A 184 -8.61 -20.73 7.74
CA GLU A 184 -9.84 -20.18 8.32
C GLU A 184 -10.08 -20.61 9.78
N ASP A 185 -9.22 -21.47 10.34
CA ASP A 185 -9.33 -21.89 11.73
C ASP A 185 -9.04 -20.67 12.65
N PRO A 186 -9.95 -20.33 13.59
CA PRO A 186 -9.71 -19.20 14.50
C PRO A 186 -8.37 -19.27 15.25
N ARG A 187 -7.88 -20.49 15.51
CA ARG A 187 -6.56 -20.68 16.15
C ARG A 187 -5.41 -20.17 15.29
N TYR A 188 -5.51 -20.28 13.95
CA TYR A 188 -4.51 -19.78 13.03
C TYR A 188 -4.32 -18.25 13.17
N MET A 189 -5.42 -17.49 13.08
CA MET A 189 -5.38 -16.03 13.23
C MET A 189 -4.97 -15.62 14.65
N GLN A 190 -5.40 -16.33 15.68
CA GLN A 190 -4.98 -16.07 17.06
C GLN A 190 -3.45 -16.19 17.18
N LEU A 191 -2.85 -17.25 16.67
CA LEU A 191 -1.40 -17.46 16.72
C LEU A 191 -0.64 -16.38 15.95
N LEU A 192 -1.10 -16.01 14.76
CA LEU A 192 -0.51 -14.92 13.98
C LEU A 192 -0.59 -13.59 14.71
N ALA A 193 -1.75 -13.26 15.28
CA ALA A 193 -1.91 -12.02 16.04
C ALA A 193 -0.96 -11.97 17.23
N GLU A 194 -0.92 -13.02 18.06
CA GLU A 194 -0.10 -13.09 19.27
C GLU A 194 1.39 -13.14 19.00
N GLN A 195 1.83 -13.82 17.92
CA GLN A 195 3.24 -14.12 17.70
C GLN A 195 3.90 -13.21 16.66
N HIS A 196 3.12 -12.56 15.80
CA HIS A 196 3.65 -11.79 14.67
C HIS A 196 3.02 -10.40 14.54
N TYR A 197 1.69 -10.29 14.47
CA TYR A 197 1.04 -9.03 14.08
C TYR A 197 1.23 -7.91 15.10
N ILE A 198 1.11 -8.19 16.41
CA ILE A 198 1.35 -7.19 17.47
C ILE A 198 2.84 -6.79 17.61
N HIS A 199 3.74 -7.46 16.91
CA HIS A 199 5.16 -7.18 16.94
C HIS A 199 5.66 -6.48 15.68
N HIS A 200 5.04 -6.80 14.53
CA HIS A 200 5.57 -6.42 13.21
C HIS A 200 4.56 -5.76 12.28
N VAL A 201 3.24 -5.93 12.49
CA VAL A 201 2.21 -5.30 11.67
C VAL A 201 1.71 -4.02 12.31
N LEU A 202 1.24 -4.07 13.56
CA LEU A 202 0.87 -2.89 14.35
C LEU A 202 1.18 -3.13 15.82
N ARG A 203 2.12 -2.39 16.38
CA ARG A 203 2.64 -2.55 17.74
C ARG A 203 1.77 -1.88 18.81
N ILE A 204 0.48 -2.10 18.70
CA ILE A 204 -0.56 -1.72 19.65
C ILE A 204 -1.30 -3.02 20.03
N PRO A 205 -1.74 -3.22 21.27
CA PRO A 205 -2.58 -4.37 21.61
C PRO A 205 -3.78 -4.46 20.66
N GLU A 206 -4.10 -5.65 20.17
CA GLU A 206 -5.15 -5.85 19.15
C GLU A 206 -6.50 -5.26 19.59
N ALA A 207 -6.83 -5.37 20.88
CA ALA A 207 -8.05 -4.79 21.45
C ALA A 207 -8.12 -3.26 21.36
N GLU A 208 -6.96 -2.61 21.18
CA GLU A 208 -6.81 -1.15 21.08
C GLU A 208 -6.57 -0.68 19.64
N TRP A 209 -6.56 -1.58 18.66
CA TRP A 209 -6.37 -1.20 17.27
C TRP A 209 -7.42 -0.19 16.83
N PRO A 210 -6.99 0.89 16.14
CA PRO A 210 -7.91 1.90 15.63
C PRO A 210 -8.97 1.29 14.72
N ASP A 211 -10.17 1.87 14.75
CA ASP A 211 -11.30 1.39 13.96
C ASP A 211 -10.99 1.25 12.46
N PRO A 212 -10.29 2.21 11.79
CA PRO A 212 -9.93 2.06 10.39
C PRO A 212 -9.06 0.83 10.11
N VAL A 213 -8.16 0.47 11.01
CA VAL A 213 -7.32 -0.73 10.89
C VAL A 213 -8.18 -1.99 11.01
N ARG A 214 -9.05 -2.06 12.03
CA ARG A 214 -9.94 -3.22 12.21
C ARG A 214 -10.85 -3.43 11.01
N ARG A 215 -11.41 -2.34 10.44
CA ARG A 215 -12.26 -2.41 9.24
C ARG A 215 -11.45 -2.89 8.03
N GLY A 216 -10.25 -2.34 7.82
CA GLY A 216 -9.35 -2.75 6.73
C GLY A 216 -9.04 -4.25 6.78
N PHE A 217 -8.75 -4.80 7.97
CA PHE A 217 -8.54 -6.25 8.13
C PHE A 217 -9.81 -7.06 7.92
N ALA A 218 -10.96 -6.59 8.42
CA ALA A 218 -12.24 -7.30 8.29
C ALA A 218 -12.75 -7.35 6.84
N HIS A 219 -12.33 -6.41 6.01
CA HIS A 219 -12.80 -6.27 4.62
C HIS A 219 -11.78 -6.77 3.59
N ILE A 220 -10.69 -7.42 4.01
CA ILE A 220 -9.76 -8.06 3.06
C ILE A 220 -10.52 -9.10 2.24
N ASN A 221 -10.37 -9.05 0.91
CA ASN A 221 -10.87 -10.09 0.01
C ASN A 221 -9.92 -11.30 0.03
N PRO A 222 -10.28 -12.41 0.67
CA PRO A 222 -9.38 -13.55 0.85
C PRO A 222 -9.05 -14.24 -0.49
N ALA A 223 -9.95 -14.18 -1.48
CA ALA A 223 -9.71 -14.79 -2.78
C ALA A 223 -8.56 -14.11 -3.54
N ILE A 224 -8.43 -12.78 -3.41
CA ILE A 224 -7.33 -12.02 -3.97
C ILE A 224 -6.08 -12.21 -3.12
N TYR A 225 -6.19 -11.98 -1.80
CA TYR A 225 -5.07 -12.02 -0.88
C TYR A 225 -4.32 -13.35 -0.94
N VAL A 226 -5.02 -14.46 -0.75
CA VAL A 226 -4.40 -15.80 -0.74
C VAL A 226 -3.81 -16.16 -2.11
N SER A 227 -4.51 -15.83 -3.21
CA SER A 227 -4.03 -16.13 -4.57
C SER A 227 -2.74 -15.38 -4.93
N MET A 228 -2.61 -14.12 -4.50
CA MET A 228 -1.48 -13.27 -4.91
C MET A 228 -0.33 -13.29 -3.90
N GLN A 229 -0.62 -13.38 -2.60
CA GLN A 229 0.38 -13.31 -1.53
C GLN A 229 0.50 -14.61 -0.73
N GLY A 230 -0.60 -15.21 -0.36
CA GLY A 230 -0.64 -16.34 0.57
C GLY A 230 -1.47 -16.01 1.81
N PRO A 231 -1.46 -16.88 2.85
CA PRO A 231 -2.44 -16.80 3.92
C PRO A 231 -2.12 -15.78 5.03
N SER A 232 -0.91 -15.17 5.04
CA SER A 232 -0.47 -14.31 6.15
C SER A 232 0.65 -13.35 5.79
N GLU A 233 1.01 -12.46 6.74
CA GLU A 233 2.17 -11.55 6.66
C GLU A 233 3.50 -12.21 7.09
N LEU A 234 3.57 -13.53 7.18
CA LEU A 234 4.81 -14.27 7.47
C LEU A 234 5.65 -14.59 6.22
N GLY A 235 5.48 -13.84 5.16
CA GLY A 235 6.10 -14.06 3.87
C GLY A 235 5.07 -14.34 2.79
N ILE A 236 5.52 -14.47 1.56
CA ILE A 236 4.69 -14.76 0.39
C ILE A 236 4.85 -16.24 0.03
N SER A 237 3.71 -16.95 -0.10
CA SER A 237 3.69 -18.38 -0.40
C SER A 237 4.36 -18.69 -1.74
N ALA A 238 5.04 -19.83 -1.83
CA ALA A 238 5.80 -20.23 -3.02
C ALA A 238 4.92 -20.45 -4.27
N ASP A 239 3.64 -20.74 -4.08
CA ASP A 239 2.63 -20.93 -5.13
C ASP A 239 1.79 -19.66 -5.40
N ALA A 240 2.01 -18.59 -4.65
CA ALA A 240 1.35 -17.31 -4.88
C ALA A 240 1.88 -16.60 -6.13
N LYS A 241 1.03 -15.81 -6.78
CA LYS A 241 1.38 -15.11 -8.03
C LYS A 241 2.56 -14.15 -7.90
N LEU A 242 2.78 -13.58 -6.71
CA LEU A 242 3.89 -12.67 -6.44
C LEU A 242 5.18 -13.36 -5.99
N ALA A 243 5.21 -14.70 -5.83
CA ALA A 243 6.32 -15.44 -5.23
C ALA A 243 7.71 -15.12 -5.81
N HIS A 244 7.78 -14.80 -7.08
CA HIS A 244 9.03 -14.56 -7.82
C HIS A 244 9.23 -13.11 -8.22
N TRP A 245 8.37 -12.21 -7.76
CA TRP A 245 8.49 -10.80 -8.11
C TRP A 245 9.74 -10.18 -7.49
N ASP A 246 10.60 -9.60 -8.33
CA ASP A 246 11.84 -8.95 -7.94
C ASP A 246 12.17 -7.82 -8.92
N ARG A 247 12.20 -6.58 -8.41
CA ARG A 247 12.51 -5.37 -9.16
C ARG A 247 13.65 -4.56 -8.55
N PHE A 248 14.36 -5.14 -7.59
CA PHE A 248 15.48 -4.42 -6.96
C PHE A 248 16.51 -3.95 -7.98
N GLY A 249 16.84 -4.80 -8.96
CA GLY A 249 17.78 -4.47 -10.04
C GLY A 249 17.29 -3.39 -11.01
N ASP A 250 15.96 -3.17 -11.08
CA ASP A 250 15.34 -2.22 -12.01
C ASP A 250 15.15 -0.82 -11.41
N LEU A 251 15.34 -0.64 -10.08
CA LEU A 251 15.11 0.62 -9.37
C LEU A 251 15.92 1.80 -9.96
N GLY A 252 17.12 1.52 -10.50
CA GLY A 252 17.96 2.52 -11.14
C GLY A 252 17.36 3.18 -12.39
N SER A 253 16.27 2.62 -12.95
CA SER A 253 15.54 3.17 -14.09
C SER A 253 14.37 4.08 -13.71
N ILE A 254 14.01 4.18 -12.42
CA ILE A 254 12.97 5.07 -11.92
C ILE A 254 13.61 6.44 -11.63
N GLU A 255 13.43 7.39 -12.55
CA GLU A 255 14.09 8.70 -12.52
C GLU A 255 13.28 9.77 -11.77
N VAL A 256 12.04 9.48 -11.34
CA VAL A 256 11.23 10.44 -10.60
C VAL A 256 11.64 10.50 -9.12
N PRO A 257 11.49 11.67 -8.47
CA PRO A 257 11.72 11.78 -7.03
C PRO A 257 10.94 10.72 -6.27
N THR A 258 11.61 9.89 -5.48
CA THR A 258 11.01 8.76 -4.79
C THR A 258 11.33 8.77 -3.30
N LEU A 259 10.30 8.66 -2.46
CA LEU A 259 10.43 8.44 -1.02
C LEU A 259 10.21 6.97 -0.70
N VAL A 260 11.19 6.33 -0.08
CA VAL A 260 11.05 4.99 0.51
C VAL A 260 10.87 5.15 2.02
N ILE A 261 9.80 4.61 2.58
CA ILE A 261 9.52 4.64 4.01
C ILE A 261 9.70 3.24 4.58
N GLY A 262 10.51 3.13 5.62
CA GLY A 262 10.74 1.89 6.35
C GLY A 262 10.64 2.09 7.85
N ALA A 263 10.42 1.01 8.57
CA ALA A 263 10.24 1.04 10.01
C ALA A 263 11.05 -0.06 10.71
N ARG A 264 11.48 0.23 11.95
CA ARG A 264 12.37 -0.65 12.71
C ARG A 264 11.79 -2.03 12.96
N HIS A 265 10.50 -2.10 13.19
CA HIS A 265 9.81 -3.30 13.65
C HIS A 265 8.93 -3.92 12.55
N ASP A 266 9.11 -3.48 11.30
CA ASP A 266 8.33 -3.90 10.15
C ASP A 266 8.50 -5.40 9.84
N THR A 267 7.56 -5.94 9.10
CA THR A 267 7.70 -7.22 8.40
C THR A 267 8.73 -7.12 7.26
N MET A 268 9.02 -5.92 6.78
CA MET A 268 10.00 -5.60 5.75
C MET A 268 11.36 -5.28 6.37
N ASP A 269 12.45 -5.73 5.76
CA ASP A 269 13.82 -5.43 6.22
C ASP A 269 14.16 -3.94 6.06
N PRO A 270 14.38 -3.19 7.15
CA PRO A 270 14.75 -1.77 7.05
C PRO A 270 16.03 -1.52 6.27
N ALA A 271 16.99 -2.45 6.32
CA ALA A 271 18.25 -2.33 5.57
C ALA A 271 18.02 -2.49 4.07
N HIS A 272 17.10 -3.36 3.65
CA HIS A 272 16.71 -3.48 2.25
C HIS A 272 16.00 -2.22 1.77
N LEU A 273 15.12 -1.62 2.57
CA LEU A 273 14.41 -0.38 2.23
C LEU A 273 15.38 0.81 2.10
N GLU A 274 16.39 0.90 2.97
CA GLU A 274 17.46 1.90 2.84
C GLU A 274 18.27 1.68 1.56
N ALA A 275 18.59 0.42 1.22
CA ALA A 275 19.28 0.08 -0.02
C ALA A 275 18.45 0.40 -1.26
N MET A 276 17.12 0.22 -1.22
CA MET A 276 16.21 0.64 -2.30
C MET A 276 16.32 2.16 -2.53
N ALA A 277 16.27 2.97 -1.47
CA ALA A 277 16.39 4.42 -1.58
C ALA A 277 17.75 4.82 -2.18
N ALA A 278 18.83 4.10 -1.83
CA ALA A 278 20.16 4.33 -2.38
C ALA A 278 20.29 3.90 -3.85
N ALA A 279 19.52 2.90 -4.30
CA ALA A 279 19.51 2.42 -5.68
C ALA A 279 18.72 3.33 -6.64
N LEU A 280 17.78 4.10 -6.12
CA LEU A 280 16.95 5.05 -6.87
C LEU A 280 17.73 6.33 -7.17
N PRO A 281 17.80 6.82 -8.43
CA PRO A 281 18.54 8.04 -8.80
C PRO A 281 18.15 9.28 -7.99
N MET A 282 16.87 9.41 -7.63
CA MET A 282 16.34 10.51 -6.81
C MET A 282 15.65 9.98 -5.54
N GLY A 283 16.21 8.89 -4.95
CA GLY A 283 15.68 8.23 -3.78
C GLY A 283 15.96 9.00 -2.49
N ARG A 284 14.99 9.01 -1.59
CA ARG A 284 15.10 9.46 -0.19
C ARG A 284 14.61 8.36 0.73
N TYR A 285 15.28 8.17 1.87
CA TYR A 285 14.84 7.22 2.89
C TYR A 285 14.24 7.95 4.08
N LEU A 286 13.07 7.51 4.52
CA LEU A 286 12.44 7.89 5.78
C LEU A 286 12.41 6.68 6.70
N TYR A 287 13.13 6.76 7.82
CA TYR A 287 13.16 5.70 8.82
C TYR A 287 12.27 6.03 10.00
N CYS A 288 11.36 5.13 10.35
CA CYS A 288 10.45 5.22 11.49
C CYS A 288 10.99 4.32 12.64
N PRO A 289 11.69 4.90 13.64
CA PRO A 289 12.41 4.12 14.64
C PRO A 289 11.51 3.35 15.62
N ASP A 290 10.28 3.79 15.81
CA ASP A 290 9.31 3.16 16.69
C ASP A 290 8.20 2.44 15.93
N GLY A 291 8.18 2.56 14.60
CA GLY A 291 7.14 2.04 13.70
C GLY A 291 7.30 0.56 13.34
N SER A 292 6.20 0.00 12.87
CA SER A 292 6.08 -1.33 12.27
C SER A 292 5.51 -1.25 10.86
N HIS A 293 4.88 -2.31 10.33
CA HIS A 293 4.30 -2.30 8.97
C HIS A 293 3.24 -1.20 8.76
N LEU A 294 2.51 -0.87 9.80
CA LEU A 294 1.58 0.26 9.82
C LEU A 294 2.17 1.46 10.61
N ALA A 295 3.39 1.87 10.24
CA ALA A 295 4.11 2.98 10.88
C ALA A 295 3.33 4.30 10.89
N MET A 296 2.36 4.46 10.00
CA MET A 296 1.42 5.57 9.99
C MET A 296 0.52 5.63 11.24
N TYR A 297 0.52 4.59 12.07
CA TYR A 297 -0.19 4.52 13.36
C TYR A 297 0.75 4.48 14.55
N ASP A 298 1.77 3.62 14.57
CA ASP A 298 2.62 3.42 15.75
C ASP A 298 3.90 4.28 15.75
N ASP A 299 4.26 4.94 14.62
CA ASP A 299 5.26 6.02 14.57
C ASP A 299 4.74 7.24 13.77
N GLN A 300 3.52 7.61 14.06
CA GLN A 300 2.69 8.53 13.29
C GLN A 300 3.35 9.90 13.05
N GLN A 301 4.03 10.46 14.07
CA GLN A 301 4.62 11.78 13.98
C GLN A 301 5.83 11.81 13.02
N VAL A 302 6.72 10.83 13.12
CA VAL A 302 7.87 10.72 12.21
C VAL A 302 7.41 10.44 10.79
N TYR A 303 6.47 9.51 10.66
CA TYR A 303 5.92 9.10 9.37
C TYR A 303 5.32 10.28 8.60
N PHE A 304 4.35 10.98 9.19
CA PHE A 304 3.66 12.06 8.49
C PHE A 304 4.49 13.33 8.36
N ALA A 305 5.37 13.63 9.31
CA ALA A 305 6.29 14.76 9.16
C ALA A 305 7.21 14.57 7.95
N GLY A 306 7.78 13.36 7.78
CA GLY A 306 8.65 13.05 6.65
C GLY A 306 7.90 12.99 5.31
N LEU A 307 6.71 12.37 5.30
CA LEU A 307 5.85 12.31 4.12
C LEU A 307 5.44 13.72 3.63
N VAL A 308 4.96 14.56 4.54
CA VAL A 308 4.55 15.95 4.22
C VAL A 308 5.73 16.79 3.73
N ASP A 309 6.92 16.66 4.38
CA ASP A 309 8.13 17.35 3.91
C ASP A 309 8.50 16.96 2.48
N PHE A 310 8.47 15.65 2.18
CA PHE A 310 8.73 15.17 0.82
C PHE A 310 7.71 15.75 -0.19
N LEU A 311 6.42 15.64 0.09
CA LEU A 311 5.36 16.12 -0.79
C LEU A 311 5.46 17.64 -1.03
N HIS A 312 5.68 18.43 0.01
CA HIS A 312 5.90 19.87 -0.13
C HIS A 312 7.19 20.21 -0.90
N GLY A 313 8.21 19.36 -0.79
CA GLY A 313 9.43 19.47 -1.59
C GLY A 313 9.15 19.37 -3.09
N LEU A 314 8.27 18.45 -3.50
CA LEU A 314 7.85 18.30 -4.88
C LEU A 314 7.08 19.52 -5.40
N ALA A 315 6.22 20.11 -4.59
CA ALA A 315 5.41 21.27 -4.97
C ALA A 315 6.24 22.55 -5.22
N LYS A 316 7.48 22.61 -4.72
CA LYS A 316 8.39 23.75 -4.87
C LYS A 316 9.30 23.65 -6.09
N GLN A 317 9.39 22.49 -6.70
CA GLN A 317 10.17 22.30 -7.93
C GLN A 317 9.40 22.91 -9.10
N PRO A 318 10.09 23.65 -10.00
CA PRO A 318 9.47 24.32 -11.14
C PRO A 318 8.92 23.33 -12.17
#